data_ab03069763eee0347a541ae777881e96
#
_entry.id   ab03069763eee0347a541ae777881e96
#
_cell.length_a   1.000
_cell.length_b   1.000
_cell.length_c   1.000
_cell.angle_alpha   90.00
_cell.angle_beta   90.00
_cell.angle_gamma   90.00
#
_symmetry.space_group_name_H-M   'P 1'
#
loop_
_entity.id
_entity.type
_entity.pdbx_description
1 polymer ?
#
loop_
_entity_poly.entity_id
_entity_poly.type
_entity_poly.pdbx_seq_one_letter_code
_entity_poly.pdbx_strand_id
1 'polypeptide(L)'
;RDMLSCTLDSREAAAIRRENGRLRGRKDAVYQALTAYLQALRPCQDALQLSAPVDALLSALTPVLGESLAEGTHELYRTLLLARLCLKRMQAHPQEYQALYQSHGKEQSVHLLRLDIAGHLAACTQRMRGCVYFSATLDPLSRMRQLLGGTKEDAVFALPSPFPSGNLMILQRGLDTRYQQRETTARQIALSLLALCDGRAGKYIAYFPSYAYLELIRDQLLALRPGLPLHVQQRSMDEAARAEYLHRFEAPDTAFLALCVLGGIFSEGIDLPGARLIGTAIVGVGLPQVNPAQEA
;
A
#
# COMPACT_ATOMS: atom_id res chain seq x y z
N ARG A 1 -3.92 -8.39 -6.10
CA ARG A 1 -4.59 -8.40 -4.77
C ARG A 1 -6.05 -7.93 -4.89
N ASP A 2 -6.31 -6.86 -5.62
CA ASP A 2 -7.63 -6.21 -5.69
C ASP A 2 -8.73 -7.02 -6.39
N MET A 3 -8.39 -8.00 -7.20
CA MET A 3 -9.37 -8.90 -7.84
C MET A 3 -9.84 -10.08 -6.97
N LEU A 4 -9.25 -10.27 -5.79
CA LEU A 4 -9.46 -11.47 -4.96
C LEU A 4 -9.97 -11.16 -3.56
N SER A 5 -9.90 -9.89 -3.16
CA SER A 5 -10.40 -9.39 -1.88
C SER A 5 -11.00 -8.00 -2.05
N CYS A 6 -11.92 -7.62 -1.18
CA CYS A 6 -12.50 -6.27 -1.19
C CYS A 6 -12.82 -5.82 0.23
N THR A 7 -12.98 -4.51 0.40
CA THR A 7 -13.40 -3.88 1.64
C THR A 7 -14.73 -3.18 1.42
N LEU A 8 -15.71 -3.52 2.23
CA LEU A 8 -16.99 -2.83 2.32
C LEU A 8 -16.90 -1.83 3.48
N ASP A 9 -17.03 -0.54 3.18
CA ASP A 9 -16.87 0.56 4.13
C ASP A 9 -18.16 1.36 4.25
N SER A 10 -18.44 1.82 5.47
CA SER A 10 -19.62 2.64 5.75
C SER A 10 -19.41 4.13 5.46
N ARG A 11 -18.19 4.64 5.33
CA ARG A 11 -17.89 6.08 5.18
C ARG A 11 -18.42 6.64 3.87
N GLU A 12 -18.01 6.06 2.75
CA GLU A 12 -18.45 6.50 1.40
C GLU A 12 -19.95 6.38 1.25
N ALA A 13 -20.51 5.22 1.61
CA ALA A 13 -21.95 5.01 1.55
C ALA A 13 -22.73 6.01 2.43
N ALA A 14 -22.22 6.36 3.62
CA ALA A 14 -22.83 7.35 4.49
C ALA A 14 -22.72 8.78 3.94
N ALA A 15 -21.62 9.13 3.28
CA ALA A 15 -21.45 10.43 2.62
C ALA A 15 -22.41 10.56 1.44
N ILE A 16 -22.44 9.59 0.54
CA ILE A 16 -23.34 9.54 -0.62
C ILE A 16 -24.81 9.56 -0.19
N ARG A 17 -25.18 8.82 0.87
CA ARG A 17 -26.55 8.86 1.41
C ARG A 17 -26.94 10.24 1.91
N ARG A 18 -26.04 10.96 2.60
CA ARG A 18 -26.31 12.32 3.09
C ARG A 18 -26.54 13.30 1.94
N GLU A 19 -25.74 13.21 0.90
CA GLU A 19 -25.83 14.06 -0.27
C GLU A 19 -27.07 13.75 -1.10
N ASN A 20 -27.36 12.50 -1.41
CA ASN A 20 -28.59 12.10 -2.08
C ASN A 20 -29.85 12.47 -1.29
N GLY A 21 -29.80 12.38 0.05
CA GLY A 21 -30.91 12.81 0.90
C GLY A 21 -31.21 14.31 0.86
N ARG A 22 -30.20 15.13 0.50
CA ARG A 22 -30.36 16.59 0.30
C ARG A 22 -30.91 16.92 -1.10
N LEU A 23 -30.46 16.18 -2.13
CA LEU A 23 -30.73 16.48 -3.53
C LEU A 23 -32.08 15.92 -4.01
N ARG A 24 -32.47 14.73 -3.58
CA ARG A 24 -33.60 13.96 -4.12
C ARG A 24 -34.70 13.62 -3.12
N GLY A 25 -34.49 13.87 -1.86
CA GLY A 25 -35.42 13.50 -0.81
C GLY A 25 -35.21 12.08 -0.28
N ARG A 26 -35.70 11.84 0.96
CA ARG A 26 -35.44 10.62 1.74
C ARG A 26 -36.15 9.35 1.27
N LYS A 27 -37.04 9.44 0.27
CA LYS A 27 -37.83 8.30 -0.25
C LYS A 27 -37.29 7.73 -1.56
N ASP A 28 -36.20 8.23 -2.05
CA ASP A 28 -35.51 7.74 -3.25
C ASP A 28 -35.01 6.31 -3.02
N ALA A 29 -35.12 5.46 -4.05
CA ALA A 29 -34.68 4.05 -4.00
C ALA A 29 -33.19 3.92 -3.64
N VAL A 30 -32.33 4.82 -4.15
CA VAL A 30 -30.91 4.85 -3.82
C VAL A 30 -30.69 5.16 -2.33
N TYR A 31 -31.43 6.17 -1.81
CA TYR A 31 -31.32 6.52 -0.38
C TYR A 31 -31.76 5.37 0.53
N GLN A 32 -32.83 4.69 0.17
CA GLN A 32 -33.34 3.52 0.93
C GLN A 32 -32.34 2.35 0.89
N ALA A 33 -31.80 2.05 -0.30
CA ALA A 33 -30.81 0.98 -0.47
C ALA A 33 -29.50 1.29 0.28
N LEU A 34 -29.00 2.52 0.24
CA LEU A 34 -27.85 2.96 1.03
C LEU A 34 -28.13 2.85 2.54
N THR A 35 -29.36 3.13 2.96
CA THR A 35 -29.74 3.03 4.37
C THR A 35 -29.74 1.56 4.83
N ALA A 36 -30.34 0.66 4.03
CA ALA A 36 -30.36 -0.77 4.31
C ALA A 36 -28.94 -1.36 4.35
N TYR A 37 -28.08 -0.99 3.37
CA TYR A 37 -26.69 -1.41 3.33
C TYR A 37 -25.93 -0.97 4.60
N LEU A 38 -26.04 0.29 5.00
CA LEU A 38 -25.40 0.82 6.20
C LEU A 38 -25.92 0.17 7.49
N GLN A 39 -27.20 -0.19 7.54
CA GLN A 39 -27.78 -0.95 8.65
C GLN A 39 -27.24 -2.38 8.73
N ALA A 40 -27.06 -3.03 7.58
CA ALA A 40 -26.54 -4.40 7.52
C ALA A 40 -25.04 -4.47 7.89
N LEU A 41 -24.26 -3.43 7.60
CA LEU A 41 -22.84 -3.39 7.98
C LEU A 41 -22.62 -3.32 9.49
N ARG A 42 -23.50 -2.64 10.24
CA ARG A 42 -23.28 -2.37 11.67
C ARG A 42 -23.23 -3.62 12.57
N PRO A 43 -24.20 -4.55 12.49
CA PRO A 43 -24.23 -5.76 13.32
C PRO A 43 -23.62 -6.96 12.59
N CYS A 44 -22.89 -6.75 11.48
CA CYS A 44 -22.44 -7.85 10.63
C CYS A 44 -21.50 -8.79 11.40
N GLN A 45 -21.91 -10.02 11.61
CA GLN A 45 -21.10 -11.11 12.15
C GLN A 45 -20.85 -12.21 11.10
N ASP A 46 -21.67 -12.23 10.05
CA ASP A 46 -21.54 -13.10 8.90
C ASP A 46 -21.60 -12.26 7.61
N ALA A 47 -20.51 -12.25 6.87
CA ALA A 47 -20.39 -11.46 5.65
C ALA A 47 -21.42 -11.84 4.58
N LEU A 48 -21.89 -13.08 4.55
CA LEU A 48 -22.91 -13.52 3.58
C LEU A 48 -24.26 -12.80 3.75
N GLN A 49 -24.54 -12.26 4.95
CA GLN A 49 -25.72 -11.42 5.19
C GLN A 49 -25.69 -10.11 4.39
N LEU A 50 -24.51 -9.69 3.91
CA LEU A 50 -24.35 -8.50 3.07
C LEU A 50 -24.75 -8.73 1.61
N SER A 51 -24.96 -9.98 1.17
CA SER A 51 -25.26 -10.29 -0.24
C SER A 51 -26.52 -9.57 -0.72
N ALA A 52 -27.62 -9.68 0.01
CA ALA A 52 -28.89 -9.03 -0.36
C ALA A 52 -28.82 -7.49 -0.31
N PRO A 53 -28.26 -6.84 0.73
CA PRO A 53 -28.05 -5.39 0.74
C PRO A 53 -27.13 -4.89 -0.38
N VAL A 54 -26.07 -5.63 -0.73
CA VAL A 54 -25.16 -5.29 -1.83
C VAL A 54 -25.89 -5.38 -3.18
N ASP A 55 -26.65 -6.44 -3.42
CA ASP A 55 -27.40 -6.62 -4.66
C ASP A 55 -28.52 -5.56 -4.80
N ALA A 56 -29.21 -5.24 -3.72
CA ALA A 56 -30.24 -4.20 -3.70
C ALA A 56 -29.66 -2.81 -4.02
N LEU A 57 -28.51 -2.49 -3.43
CA LEU A 57 -27.84 -1.21 -3.68
C LEU A 57 -27.29 -1.13 -5.11
N LEU A 58 -26.70 -2.18 -5.65
CA LEU A 58 -26.29 -2.25 -7.06
C LEU A 58 -27.48 -2.04 -8.00
N SER A 59 -28.60 -2.70 -7.73
CA SER A 59 -29.82 -2.56 -8.54
C SER A 59 -30.37 -1.14 -8.51
N ALA A 60 -30.30 -0.47 -7.36
CA ALA A 60 -30.77 0.92 -7.22
C ALA A 60 -29.82 1.92 -7.90
N LEU A 61 -28.51 1.67 -7.90
CA LEU A 61 -27.49 2.55 -8.49
C LEU A 61 -27.42 2.40 -10.02
N THR A 62 -27.60 1.20 -10.57
CA THR A 62 -27.43 0.92 -12.00
C THR A 62 -28.20 1.89 -12.93
N PRO A 63 -29.50 2.19 -12.72
CA PRO A 63 -30.26 3.05 -13.63
C PRO A 63 -29.83 4.51 -13.56
N VAL A 64 -29.17 4.96 -12.50
CA VAL A 64 -28.82 6.37 -12.26
C VAL A 64 -27.34 6.69 -12.51
N LEU A 65 -26.51 5.70 -12.90
CA LEU A 65 -25.07 5.91 -13.13
C LEU A 65 -24.74 6.92 -14.25
N GLY A 66 -25.65 7.18 -15.17
CA GLY A 66 -25.50 8.17 -16.24
C GLY A 66 -25.90 9.60 -15.85
N GLU A 67 -26.45 9.80 -14.66
CA GLU A 67 -26.88 11.09 -14.16
C GLU A 67 -25.79 11.81 -13.36
N SER A 68 -26.00 13.11 -13.04
CA SER A 68 -25.13 13.83 -12.10
C SER A 68 -25.35 13.29 -10.69
N LEU A 69 -24.45 12.42 -10.26
CA LEU A 69 -24.48 11.76 -8.95
C LEU A 69 -23.53 12.44 -7.96
N ALA A 70 -23.73 12.11 -6.67
CA ALA A 70 -22.80 12.47 -5.62
C ALA A 70 -21.39 11.96 -5.92
N GLU A 71 -20.39 12.72 -5.53
CA GLU A 71 -18.97 12.32 -5.64
C GLU A 71 -18.75 10.98 -4.95
N GLY A 72 -17.92 10.14 -5.53
CA GLY A 72 -17.63 8.79 -5.01
C GLY A 72 -18.65 7.70 -5.38
N THR A 73 -19.82 8.03 -6.00
CA THR A 73 -20.85 7.02 -6.33
C THR A 73 -20.33 5.96 -7.30
N HIS A 74 -19.53 6.34 -8.30
CA HIS A 74 -18.95 5.38 -9.24
C HIS A 74 -17.94 4.46 -8.57
N GLU A 75 -17.16 4.96 -7.63
CA GLU A 75 -16.20 4.15 -6.87
C GLU A 75 -16.91 3.17 -5.96
N LEU A 76 -17.93 3.62 -5.24
CA LEU A 76 -18.79 2.73 -4.44
C LEU A 76 -19.42 1.64 -5.32
N TYR A 77 -19.93 1.98 -6.50
CA TYR A 77 -20.53 0.99 -7.41
C TYR A 77 -19.52 -0.08 -7.83
N ARG A 78 -18.30 0.30 -8.17
CA ARG A 78 -17.20 -0.64 -8.51
C ARG A 78 -16.86 -1.54 -7.33
N THR A 79 -16.75 -0.97 -6.13
CA THR A 79 -16.51 -1.71 -4.88
C THR A 79 -17.62 -2.73 -4.61
N LEU A 80 -18.88 -2.34 -4.81
CA LEU A 80 -20.03 -3.25 -4.63
C LEU A 80 -20.06 -4.39 -5.68
N LEU A 81 -19.69 -4.12 -6.94
CA LEU A 81 -19.55 -5.18 -7.95
C LEU A 81 -18.50 -6.22 -7.55
N LEU A 82 -17.35 -5.75 -7.06
CA LEU A 82 -16.29 -6.62 -6.57
C LEU A 82 -16.74 -7.39 -5.33
N ALA A 83 -17.40 -6.72 -4.38
CA ALA A 83 -17.94 -7.33 -3.19
C ALA A 83 -18.96 -8.43 -3.50
N ARG A 84 -19.88 -8.17 -4.44
CA ARG A 84 -20.84 -9.20 -4.92
C ARG A 84 -20.13 -10.44 -5.45
N LEU A 85 -19.05 -10.24 -6.22
CA LEU A 85 -18.25 -11.35 -6.73
C LEU A 85 -17.57 -12.12 -5.60
N CYS A 86 -16.97 -11.43 -4.63
CA CYS A 86 -16.32 -12.03 -3.47
C CYS A 86 -17.33 -12.80 -2.61
N LEU A 87 -18.51 -12.24 -2.31
CA LEU A 87 -19.56 -12.88 -1.53
C LEU A 87 -20.10 -14.16 -2.20
N LYS A 88 -20.35 -14.13 -3.52
CA LYS A 88 -20.75 -15.32 -4.28
C LYS A 88 -19.69 -16.42 -4.24
N ARG A 89 -18.43 -16.07 -4.35
CA ARG A 89 -17.33 -17.04 -4.26
C ARG A 89 -17.14 -17.56 -2.85
N MET A 90 -17.26 -16.71 -1.84
CA MET A 90 -17.23 -17.09 -0.43
C MET A 90 -18.35 -18.09 -0.09
N GLN A 91 -19.54 -17.90 -0.65
CA GLN A 91 -20.64 -18.84 -0.50
C GLN A 91 -20.33 -20.21 -1.14
N ALA A 92 -19.70 -20.22 -2.32
CA ALA A 92 -19.34 -21.45 -3.03
C ALA A 92 -18.12 -22.16 -2.42
N HIS A 93 -17.16 -21.40 -1.89
CA HIS A 93 -15.88 -21.90 -1.36
C HIS A 93 -15.53 -21.23 -0.02
N PRO A 94 -16.30 -21.50 1.05
CA PRO A 94 -16.14 -20.79 2.33
C PRO A 94 -14.74 -20.95 2.95
N GLN A 95 -14.06 -22.08 2.73
CA GLN A 95 -12.73 -22.35 3.24
C GLN A 95 -11.62 -21.51 2.57
N GLU A 96 -11.90 -20.89 1.41
CA GLU A 96 -10.92 -20.05 0.70
C GLU A 96 -11.00 -18.57 1.11
N TYR A 97 -11.98 -18.21 1.93
CA TYR A 97 -12.25 -16.83 2.29
C TYR A 97 -12.34 -16.63 3.80
N GLN A 98 -11.91 -15.46 4.24
CA GLN A 98 -12.10 -14.96 5.59
C GLN A 98 -12.71 -13.56 5.54
N ALA A 99 -13.65 -13.30 6.43
CA ALA A 99 -14.21 -11.98 6.66
C ALA A 99 -13.64 -11.40 7.95
N LEU A 100 -13.09 -10.19 7.88
CA LEU A 100 -12.63 -9.43 9.05
C LEU A 100 -13.54 -8.24 9.25
N TYR A 101 -14.04 -8.09 10.46
CA TYR A 101 -14.94 -7.01 10.86
C TYR A 101 -14.17 -5.99 11.68
N GLN A 102 -14.23 -4.73 11.30
CA GLN A 102 -13.59 -3.65 12.02
C GLN A 102 -14.58 -2.53 12.33
N SER A 103 -14.46 -1.97 13.52
CA SER A 103 -15.28 -0.86 13.99
C SER A 103 -14.39 0.22 14.58
N HIS A 104 -14.46 1.42 14.03
CA HIS A 104 -13.77 2.60 14.53
C HIS A 104 -14.78 3.69 14.84
N GLY A 105 -15.28 3.71 16.08
CA GLY A 105 -16.33 4.63 16.48
C GLY A 105 -17.64 4.37 15.73
N LYS A 106 -18.04 5.29 14.87
CA LYS A 106 -19.26 5.14 14.03
C LYS A 106 -19.00 4.49 12.68
N GLU A 107 -17.75 4.29 12.33
CA GLU A 107 -17.36 3.70 11.05
C GLU A 107 -17.26 2.19 11.18
N GLN A 108 -17.79 1.49 10.19
CA GLN A 108 -17.80 0.03 10.12
C GLN A 108 -17.20 -0.39 8.80
N SER A 109 -16.35 -1.42 8.82
CA SER A 109 -15.85 -2.04 7.61
C SER A 109 -15.84 -3.56 7.72
N VAL A 110 -16.04 -4.20 6.58
CA VAL A 110 -15.93 -5.65 6.41
C VAL A 110 -14.93 -5.90 5.30
N HIS A 111 -13.82 -6.56 5.64
CA HIS A 111 -12.80 -6.94 4.69
C HIS A 111 -13.03 -8.41 4.29
N LEU A 112 -13.33 -8.64 3.03
CA LEU A 112 -13.45 -9.99 2.46
C LEU A 112 -12.08 -10.36 1.89
N LEU A 113 -11.39 -11.30 2.54
CA LEU A 113 -10.03 -11.72 2.18
C LEU A 113 -10.09 -13.12 1.58
N ARG A 114 -9.42 -13.30 0.46
CA ARG A 114 -9.17 -14.63 -0.08
C ARG A 114 -7.84 -15.15 0.46
N LEU A 115 -7.86 -16.28 1.14
CA LEU A 115 -6.71 -16.91 1.78
C LEU A 115 -5.88 -17.71 0.79
N ASP A 116 -6.54 -18.49 -0.08
CA ASP A 116 -5.85 -19.26 -1.12
C ASP A 116 -5.90 -18.55 -2.47
N ILE A 117 -4.77 -17.98 -2.85
CA ILE A 117 -4.57 -17.31 -4.14
C ILE A 117 -3.98 -18.30 -5.16
N ALA A 118 -3.23 -19.30 -4.71
CA ALA A 118 -2.47 -20.21 -5.57
C ALA A 118 -3.38 -21.00 -6.51
N GLY A 119 -4.46 -21.61 -6.00
CA GLY A 119 -5.41 -22.36 -6.82
C GLY A 119 -6.08 -21.49 -7.89
N HIS A 120 -6.40 -20.23 -7.57
CA HIS A 120 -6.97 -19.30 -8.54
C HIS A 120 -5.96 -18.92 -9.64
N LEU A 121 -4.73 -18.59 -9.27
CA LEU A 121 -3.68 -18.27 -10.23
C LEU A 121 -3.40 -19.46 -11.14
N ALA A 122 -3.33 -20.67 -10.59
CA ALA A 122 -3.19 -21.91 -11.39
C ALA A 122 -4.32 -22.06 -12.42
N ALA A 123 -5.57 -21.86 -12.00
CA ALA A 123 -6.72 -21.94 -12.93
C ALA A 123 -6.69 -20.85 -14.02
N CYS A 124 -6.14 -19.68 -13.73
CA CYS A 124 -5.95 -18.61 -14.71
C CYS A 124 -4.83 -18.96 -15.72
N THR A 125 -3.69 -19.44 -15.22
CA THR A 125 -2.51 -19.73 -16.04
C THR A 125 -2.69 -20.96 -16.92
N GLN A 126 -3.48 -21.97 -16.48
CA GLN A 126 -3.83 -23.14 -17.31
C GLN A 126 -4.53 -22.79 -18.63
N ARG A 127 -5.14 -21.62 -18.74
CA ARG A 127 -5.77 -21.14 -19.96
C ARG A 127 -4.79 -20.45 -20.92
N MET A 128 -3.55 -20.27 -20.51
CA MET A 128 -2.50 -19.58 -21.28
C MET A 128 -1.56 -20.59 -21.91
N ARG A 129 -0.94 -20.24 -23.03
CA ARG A 129 0.11 -21.06 -23.66
C ARG A 129 1.37 -21.16 -22.80
N GLY A 130 1.63 -20.16 -21.99
CA GLY A 130 2.73 -20.08 -21.04
C GLY A 130 2.58 -18.83 -20.19
N CYS A 131 3.15 -18.86 -18.99
CA CYS A 131 3.18 -17.76 -18.05
C CYS A 131 4.60 -17.66 -17.48
N VAL A 132 5.13 -16.45 -17.39
CA VAL A 132 6.43 -16.18 -16.78
C VAL A 132 6.24 -15.16 -15.69
N TYR A 133 6.61 -15.53 -14.46
CA TYR A 133 6.71 -14.64 -13.35
C TYR A 133 8.17 -14.26 -13.11
N PHE A 134 8.46 -12.99 -12.98
CA PHE A 134 9.82 -12.53 -12.70
C PHE A 134 9.83 -11.36 -11.72
N SER A 135 10.82 -11.36 -10.86
CA SER A 135 11.10 -10.26 -9.92
C SER A 135 12.50 -10.44 -9.36
N ALA A 136 13.10 -9.38 -8.91
CA ALA A 136 14.36 -9.43 -8.15
C ALA A 136 14.21 -10.06 -6.75
N THR A 137 12.98 -10.21 -6.26
CA THR A 137 12.64 -10.60 -4.87
C THR A 137 11.74 -11.84 -4.79
N LEU A 138 11.76 -12.71 -5.80
CA LEU A 138 11.07 -14.01 -5.78
C LEU A 138 11.85 -15.06 -4.95
N ASP A 139 12.12 -14.77 -3.71
CA ASP A 139 12.86 -15.64 -2.80
C ASP A 139 12.06 -15.92 -1.52
N PRO A 140 12.00 -17.17 -0.99
CA PRO A 140 12.53 -18.42 -1.59
C PRO A 140 11.73 -18.89 -2.80
N LEU A 141 12.43 -19.26 -3.88
CA LEU A 141 11.81 -19.63 -5.16
C LEU A 141 10.79 -20.77 -5.05
N SER A 142 11.05 -21.77 -4.21
CA SER A 142 10.13 -22.91 -4.01
C SER A 142 8.78 -22.46 -3.43
N ARG A 143 8.81 -21.58 -2.44
CA ARG A 143 7.60 -21.01 -1.83
C ARG A 143 6.87 -20.09 -2.79
N MET A 144 7.61 -19.22 -3.48
CA MET A 144 7.02 -18.31 -4.46
C MET A 144 6.35 -19.07 -5.60
N ARG A 145 6.95 -20.13 -6.11
CA ARG A 145 6.34 -21.01 -7.11
C ARG A 145 4.97 -21.52 -6.63
N GLN A 146 4.89 -22.04 -5.41
CA GLN A 146 3.64 -22.54 -4.83
C GLN A 146 2.59 -21.43 -4.70
N LEU A 147 2.99 -20.28 -4.16
CA LEU A 147 2.08 -19.13 -3.98
C LEU A 147 1.55 -18.57 -5.31
N LEU A 148 2.32 -18.70 -6.39
CA LEU A 148 1.93 -18.28 -7.73
C LEU A 148 1.14 -19.37 -8.49
N GLY A 149 0.80 -20.48 -7.83
CA GLY A 149 0.01 -21.57 -8.41
C GLY A 149 0.80 -22.50 -9.31
N GLY A 150 2.13 -22.47 -9.22
CA GLY A 150 3.01 -23.35 -9.97
C GLY A 150 3.15 -24.73 -9.33
N THR A 151 3.59 -25.69 -10.12
CA THR A 151 3.82 -27.10 -9.77
C THR A 151 5.31 -27.40 -9.67
N LYS A 152 5.66 -28.65 -9.30
CA LYS A 152 7.06 -29.06 -9.24
C LYS A 152 7.73 -29.18 -10.63
N GLU A 153 6.92 -29.33 -11.64
CA GLU A 153 7.34 -29.46 -13.05
C GLU A 153 7.67 -28.10 -13.69
N ASP A 154 7.19 -27.00 -13.09
CA ASP A 154 7.47 -25.68 -13.62
C ASP A 154 8.92 -25.26 -13.38
N ALA A 155 9.55 -24.76 -14.42
CA ALA A 155 10.95 -24.33 -14.40
C ALA A 155 11.12 -23.09 -13.51
N VAL A 156 12.21 -23.10 -12.73
CA VAL A 156 12.60 -21.99 -11.82
C VAL A 156 14.04 -21.63 -12.11
N PHE A 157 14.31 -20.34 -12.27
CA PHE A 157 15.64 -19.84 -12.56
C PHE A 157 16.02 -18.74 -11.58
N ALA A 158 17.24 -18.81 -11.06
CA ALA A 158 17.89 -17.72 -10.37
C ALA A 158 19.07 -17.25 -11.22
N LEU A 159 19.06 -15.98 -11.59
CA LEU A 159 20.17 -15.39 -12.34
C LEU A 159 21.08 -14.63 -11.37
N PRO A 160 22.41 -14.69 -11.56
CA PRO A 160 23.32 -13.89 -10.78
C PRO A 160 23.10 -12.40 -11.04
N SER A 161 23.41 -11.57 -10.06
CA SER A 161 23.40 -10.12 -10.23
C SER A 161 24.35 -9.70 -11.35
N PRO A 162 23.93 -8.87 -12.31
CA PRO A 162 24.83 -8.32 -13.33
C PRO A 162 25.80 -7.27 -12.77
N PHE A 163 25.57 -6.82 -11.51
CA PHE A 163 26.38 -5.79 -10.86
C PHE A 163 27.56 -6.43 -10.11
N PRO A 164 28.80 -5.97 -10.34
CA PRO A 164 29.96 -6.49 -9.60
C PRO A 164 29.81 -6.20 -8.10
N SER A 165 29.96 -7.24 -7.28
CA SER A 165 29.87 -7.12 -5.82
C SER A 165 30.88 -6.16 -5.20
N GLY A 166 32.06 -6.01 -5.82
CA GLY A 166 33.05 -5.04 -5.41
C GLY A 166 32.64 -3.56 -5.52
N ASN A 167 31.57 -3.27 -6.25
CA ASN A 167 31.01 -1.92 -6.37
C ASN A 167 30.00 -1.59 -5.25
N LEU A 168 29.67 -2.55 -4.39
CA LEU A 168 28.72 -2.37 -3.30
C LEU A 168 29.43 -2.44 -1.94
N MET A 169 29.37 -1.35 -1.18
CA MET A 169 29.78 -1.32 0.22
C MET A 169 28.54 -1.30 1.11
N ILE A 170 28.43 -2.25 2.02
CA ILE A 170 27.36 -2.32 3.01
C ILE A 170 27.94 -2.03 4.39
N LEU A 171 27.41 -0.99 5.05
CA LEU A 171 27.77 -0.62 6.42
C LEU A 171 26.57 -0.86 7.32
N GLN A 172 26.74 -1.69 8.33
CA GLN A 172 25.70 -1.97 9.32
C GLN A 172 26.05 -1.33 10.67
N ARG A 173 25.09 -0.66 11.27
CA ARG A 173 25.18 -0.08 12.62
C ARG A 173 24.12 -0.67 13.54
N GLY A 174 24.54 -1.21 14.69
CA GLY A 174 23.64 -1.76 15.70
C GLY A 174 23.03 -0.67 16.58
N LEU A 175 22.11 0.14 16.03
CA LEU A 175 21.31 1.14 16.77
C LEU A 175 19.89 0.60 16.94
N ASP A 176 19.31 0.80 18.13
CA ASP A 176 17.93 0.41 18.38
C ASP A 176 16.95 1.39 17.71
N THR A 177 16.20 0.89 16.73
CA THR A 177 15.24 1.67 15.93
C THR A 177 13.78 1.35 16.28
N ARG A 178 13.54 0.53 17.32
CA ARG A 178 12.20 0.24 17.82
C ARG A 178 11.49 1.50 18.29
N TYR A 179 10.18 1.54 18.15
CA TYR A 179 9.36 2.73 18.39
C TYR A 179 9.70 3.45 19.71
N GLN A 180 9.83 2.69 20.80
CA GLN A 180 10.11 3.22 22.15
C GLN A 180 11.51 3.83 22.30
N GLN A 181 12.46 3.49 21.42
CA GLN A 181 13.85 3.92 21.51
C GLN A 181 14.23 5.00 20.48
N ARG A 182 13.30 5.38 19.62
CA ARG A 182 13.55 6.31 18.52
C ARG A 182 14.09 7.66 18.96
N GLU A 183 13.50 8.22 20.01
CA GLU A 183 13.95 9.51 20.57
C GLU A 183 15.34 9.41 21.16
N THR A 184 15.63 8.34 21.91
CA THR A 184 16.93 8.10 22.56
C THR A 184 18.05 7.93 21.54
N THR A 185 17.80 7.24 20.44
CA THR A 185 18.81 6.94 19.42
C THR A 185 18.86 7.93 18.27
N ALA A 186 17.90 8.86 18.19
CA ALA A 186 17.75 9.80 17.09
C ALA A 186 19.03 10.58 16.78
N ARG A 187 19.71 11.11 17.81
CA ARG A 187 20.96 11.86 17.65
C ARG A 187 22.08 10.99 17.06
N GLN A 188 22.17 9.72 17.48
CA GLN A 188 23.20 8.80 16.98
C GLN A 188 22.97 8.41 15.51
N ILE A 189 21.68 8.26 15.12
CA ILE A 189 21.28 8.03 13.75
C ILE A 189 21.61 9.24 12.88
N ALA A 190 21.29 10.45 13.33
CA ALA A 190 21.62 11.67 12.62
C ALA A 190 23.14 11.83 12.42
N LEU A 191 23.96 11.57 13.44
CA LEU A 191 25.42 11.55 13.33
C LEU A 191 25.91 10.51 12.33
N SER A 192 25.27 9.34 12.24
CA SER A 192 25.62 8.31 11.26
C SER A 192 25.34 8.75 9.83
N LEU A 193 24.21 9.44 9.61
CA LEU A 193 23.85 9.99 8.31
C LEU A 193 24.78 11.12 7.90
N LEU A 194 25.17 11.98 8.83
CA LEU A 194 26.17 13.03 8.58
C LEU A 194 27.52 12.43 8.20
N ALA A 195 27.98 11.42 8.94
CA ALA A 195 29.23 10.73 8.64
C ALA A 195 29.21 10.05 7.25
N LEU A 196 28.07 9.50 6.84
CA LEU A 196 27.88 8.94 5.49
C LEU A 196 28.05 10.03 4.42
N CYS A 197 27.43 11.20 4.60
CA CYS A 197 27.52 12.32 3.67
C CYS A 197 28.91 12.96 3.64
N ASP A 198 29.61 12.99 4.77
CA ASP A 198 30.97 13.55 4.89
C ASP A 198 32.03 12.63 4.28
N GLY A 199 31.78 11.33 4.25
CA GLY A 199 32.70 10.34 3.67
C GLY A 199 32.94 10.55 2.16
N ARG A 200 31.92 10.99 1.44
CA ARG A 200 32.00 11.36 0.02
C ARG A 200 30.90 12.35 -0.32
N ALA A 201 31.25 13.47 -0.90
CA ALA A 201 30.28 14.44 -1.38
C ALA A 201 29.43 13.84 -2.52
N GLY A 202 28.12 14.02 -2.45
CA GLY A 202 27.17 13.51 -3.45
C GLY A 202 25.74 13.42 -2.93
N LYS A 203 24.91 12.69 -3.62
CA LYS A 203 23.49 12.58 -3.35
C LYS A 203 23.18 11.27 -2.66
N TYR A 204 22.49 11.37 -1.54
CA TYR A 204 22.09 10.24 -0.70
C TYR A 204 20.59 10.24 -0.46
N ILE A 205 20.02 9.07 -0.24
CA ILE A 205 18.65 8.91 0.25
C ILE A 205 18.68 8.15 1.57
N ALA A 206 18.01 8.68 2.60
CA ALA A 206 17.73 7.95 3.83
C ALA A 206 16.26 7.59 3.91
N TYR A 207 15.96 6.30 4.09
CA TYR A 207 14.63 5.76 4.18
C TYR A 207 14.23 5.48 5.62
N PHE A 208 13.00 5.87 5.99
CA PHE A 208 12.44 5.73 7.33
C PHE A 208 11.11 4.97 7.31
N PRO A 209 10.76 4.21 8.36
CA PRO A 209 9.50 3.45 8.41
C PRO A 209 8.24 4.32 8.57
N SER A 210 8.40 5.63 8.88
CA SER A 210 7.26 6.55 9.00
C SER A 210 7.67 8.01 8.88
N TYR A 211 6.73 8.88 8.50
CA TYR A 211 6.95 10.32 8.45
C TYR A 211 7.32 10.92 9.81
N ALA A 212 6.71 10.46 10.90
CA ALA A 212 7.04 10.96 12.23
C ALA A 212 8.51 10.69 12.60
N TYR A 213 9.04 9.51 12.22
CA TYR A 213 10.44 9.19 12.47
C TYR A 213 11.37 9.96 11.55
N LEU A 214 10.98 10.15 10.30
CA LEU A 214 11.69 11.00 9.34
C LEU A 214 11.81 12.44 9.88
N GLU A 215 10.72 13.02 10.36
CA GLU A 215 10.67 14.38 10.91
C GLU A 215 11.56 14.50 12.17
N LEU A 216 11.51 13.52 13.07
CA LEU A 216 12.38 13.46 14.25
C LEU A 216 13.87 13.50 13.85
N ILE A 217 14.28 12.70 12.86
CA ILE A 217 15.68 12.66 12.43
C ILE A 217 16.06 13.91 11.64
N ARG A 218 15.15 14.48 10.83
CA ARG A 218 15.37 15.78 10.16
C ARG A 218 15.71 16.85 11.18
N ASP A 219 14.95 16.96 12.27
CA ASP A 219 15.15 17.98 13.30
C ASP A 219 16.50 17.80 14.01
N GLN A 220 16.91 16.55 14.28
CA GLN A 220 18.24 16.25 14.82
C GLN A 220 19.37 16.60 13.83
N LEU A 221 19.19 16.34 12.53
CA LEU A 221 20.17 16.70 11.51
C LEU A 221 20.36 18.20 11.42
N LEU A 222 19.28 18.97 11.41
CA LEU A 222 19.32 20.44 11.36
C LEU A 222 19.86 21.06 12.66
N ALA A 223 19.60 20.45 13.82
CA ALA A 223 20.18 20.86 15.08
C ALA A 223 21.71 20.63 15.12
N LEU A 224 22.19 19.53 14.55
CA LEU A 224 23.60 19.18 14.48
C LEU A 224 24.36 19.98 13.40
N ARG A 225 23.70 20.24 12.26
CA ARG A 225 24.28 20.96 11.12
C ARG A 225 23.22 21.90 10.51
N PRO A 226 23.11 23.12 11.02
CA PRO A 226 22.29 24.16 10.40
C PRO A 226 22.73 24.39 8.96
N GLY A 227 21.79 24.44 8.01
CA GLY A 227 22.07 24.62 6.59
C GLY A 227 22.49 23.36 5.81
N LEU A 228 22.38 22.16 6.42
CA LEU A 228 22.52 20.91 5.69
C LEU A 228 21.54 20.87 4.50
N PRO A 229 21.99 20.65 3.26
CA PRO A 229 21.07 20.52 2.13
C PRO A 229 20.21 19.25 2.27
N LEU A 230 18.95 19.44 2.66
CA LEU A 230 17.97 18.37 2.84
C LEU A 230 16.85 18.48 1.80
N HIS A 231 16.47 17.33 1.24
CA HIS A 231 15.26 17.17 0.45
C HIS A 231 14.33 16.21 1.16
N VAL A 232 13.16 16.68 1.60
CA VAL A 232 12.24 15.92 2.43
C VAL A 232 11.01 15.55 1.64
N GLN A 233 10.69 14.25 1.58
CA GLN A 233 9.45 13.76 0.99
C GLN A 233 8.26 14.28 1.79
N GLN A 234 7.29 14.89 1.11
CA GLN A 234 6.04 15.35 1.71
C GLN A 234 4.99 14.23 1.72
N ARG A 235 4.03 14.30 2.65
CA ARG A 235 2.96 13.30 2.80
C ARG A 235 2.04 13.23 1.57
N SER A 236 1.79 14.36 0.94
CA SER A 236 0.94 14.47 -0.25
C SER A 236 1.76 15.15 -1.34
N MET A 237 2.12 14.40 -2.35
CA MET A 237 2.80 14.90 -3.54
C MET A 237 2.01 14.44 -4.76
N ASP A 238 1.60 15.40 -5.58
CA ASP A 238 1.05 15.11 -6.91
C ASP A 238 2.17 14.71 -7.87
N GLU A 239 1.82 14.35 -9.09
CA GLU A 239 2.78 13.89 -10.09
C GLU A 239 3.80 14.99 -10.46
N ALA A 240 3.39 16.25 -10.48
CA ALA A 240 4.30 17.37 -10.76
C ALA A 240 5.33 17.57 -9.64
N ALA A 241 4.90 17.56 -8.38
CA ALA A 241 5.77 17.63 -7.23
C ALA A 241 6.74 16.43 -7.13
N ARG A 242 6.26 15.23 -7.51
CA ARG A 242 7.10 14.04 -7.61
C ARG A 242 8.19 14.19 -8.68
N ALA A 243 7.81 14.65 -9.86
CA ALA A 243 8.76 14.87 -10.97
C ALA A 243 9.81 15.93 -10.59
N GLU A 244 9.41 17.05 -9.97
CA GLU A 244 10.33 18.06 -9.49
C GLU A 244 11.29 17.53 -8.42
N TYR A 245 10.79 16.73 -7.48
CA TYR A 245 11.63 16.10 -6.46
C TYR A 245 12.72 15.23 -7.08
N LEU A 246 12.38 14.41 -8.09
CA LEU A 246 13.33 13.56 -8.80
C LEU A 246 14.28 14.36 -9.69
N HIS A 247 13.81 15.44 -10.32
CA HIS A 247 14.66 16.32 -11.16
C HIS A 247 15.86 16.89 -10.40
N ARG A 248 15.74 17.10 -9.09
CA ARG A 248 16.88 17.56 -8.25
C ARG A 248 18.06 16.59 -8.22
N PHE A 249 17.80 15.29 -8.44
CA PHE A 249 18.87 14.29 -8.55
C PHE A 249 19.63 14.38 -9.87
N GLU A 250 19.09 15.06 -10.86
CA GLU A 250 19.75 15.25 -12.17
C GLU A 250 20.79 16.39 -12.16
N ALA A 251 20.63 17.36 -11.26
CA ALA A 251 21.53 18.51 -11.21
C ALA A 251 22.99 18.05 -10.99
N PRO A 252 23.94 18.44 -11.86
CA PRO A 252 25.33 18.11 -11.68
C PRO A 252 25.92 18.82 -10.45
N ASP A 253 26.99 18.29 -9.91
CA ASP A 253 27.82 18.89 -8.86
C ASP A 253 27.07 19.37 -7.60
N THR A 254 25.94 18.77 -7.31
CA THR A 254 25.17 19.02 -6.10
C THR A 254 25.31 17.86 -5.11
N ALA A 255 25.42 18.20 -3.83
CA ALA A 255 25.44 17.24 -2.74
C ALA A 255 24.28 17.53 -1.78
N PHE A 256 23.48 16.52 -1.46
CA PHE A 256 22.38 16.63 -0.51
C PHE A 256 21.98 15.27 0.07
N LEU A 257 21.26 15.31 1.17
CA LEU A 257 20.61 14.15 1.76
C LEU A 257 19.09 14.26 1.55
N ALA A 258 18.52 13.30 0.82
CA ALA A 258 17.09 13.15 0.68
C ALA A 258 16.54 12.26 1.80
N LEU A 259 15.40 12.63 2.39
CA LEU A 259 14.70 11.86 3.41
C LEU A 259 13.38 11.36 2.84
N CYS A 260 13.21 10.03 2.81
CA CYS A 260 12.05 9.36 2.22
C CYS A 260 11.44 8.34 3.20
N VAL A 261 10.21 7.92 2.94
CA VAL A 261 9.53 6.89 3.72
C VAL A 261 9.56 5.56 2.98
N LEU A 262 9.89 4.47 3.68
CA LEU A 262 9.81 3.11 3.17
C LEU A 262 8.38 2.76 2.75
N GLY A 263 8.23 2.12 1.60
CA GLY A 263 6.91 1.85 0.99
C GLY A 263 6.21 3.08 0.42
N GLY A 264 6.86 4.26 0.42
CA GLY A 264 6.37 5.48 -0.21
C GLY A 264 6.68 5.54 -1.71
N ILE A 265 6.26 6.63 -2.35
CA ILE A 265 6.36 6.86 -3.81
C ILE A 265 7.78 6.88 -4.38
N PHE A 266 8.80 6.97 -3.52
CA PHE A 266 10.22 6.95 -3.89
C PHE A 266 10.94 5.66 -3.44
N SER A 267 10.22 4.67 -2.93
CA SER A 267 10.81 3.38 -2.53
C SER A 267 10.99 2.43 -3.69
N GLU A 268 10.17 2.56 -4.72
CA GLU A 268 10.15 1.73 -5.91
C GLU A 268 9.94 2.59 -7.15
N GLY A 269 10.36 2.06 -8.32
CA GLY A 269 10.09 2.72 -9.61
C GLY A 269 10.87 4.01 -9.85
N ILE A 270 12.01 4.21 -9.18
CA ILE A 270 12.95 5.29 -9.47
C ILE A 270 14.26 4.69 -9.99
N ASP A 271 14.82 5.33 -11.02
CA ASP A 271 16.12 4.97 -11.59
C ASP A 271 17.05 6.19 -11.53
N LEU A 272 18.08 6.09 -10.71
CA LEU A 272 19.05 7.18 -10.45
C LEU A 272 20.48 6.69 -10.70
N PRO A 273 20.85 6.47 -11.96
CA PRO A 273 22.13 5.86 -12.32
C PRO A 273 23.33 6.79 -12.02
N GLY A 274 24.47 6.16 -11.72
CA GLY A 274 25.75 6.82 -11.58
C GLY A 274 25.79 7.86 -10.45
N ALA A 275 26.22 9.07 -10.76
CA ALA A 275 26.35 10.17 -9.80
C ALA A 275 25.00 10.76 -9.32
N ARG A 276 23.88 10.33 -9.91
CA ARG A 276 22.55 10.79 -9.47
C ARG A 276 22.20 10.27 -8.08
N LEU A 277 22.74 9.11 -7.68
CA LEU A 277 22.59 8.57 -6.34
C LEU A 277 23.83 7.72 -6.00
N ILE A 278 24.61 8.13 -5.02
CA ILE A 278 25.85 7.42 -4.66
C ILE A 278 25.73 6.54 -3.41
N GLY A 279 24.67 6.70 -2.64
CA GLY A 279 24.44 5.88 -1.46
C GLY A 279 23.03 6.00 -0.90
N THR A 280 22.62 4.95 -0.19
CA THR A 280 21.34 4.90 0.51
C THR A 280 21.56 4.48 1.96
N ALA A 281 20.76 5.03 2.87
CA ALA A 281 20.67 4.59 4.24
C ALA A 281 19.26 4.07 4.54
N ILE A 282 19.15 2.93 5.19
CA ILE A 282 17.89 2.37 5.65
C ILE A 282 17.88 2.43 7.18
N VAL A 283 16.98 3.24 7.73
CA VAL A 283 16.88 3.46 9.17
C VAL A 283 15.75 2.60 9.73
N GLY A 284 16.14 1.46 10.28
CA GLY A 284 15.20 0.46 10.82
C GLY A 284 14.61 -0.46 9.75
N VAL A 285 13.71 -1.31 10.18
CA VAL A 285 13.03 -2.28 9.33
C VAL A 285 11.69 -1.72 8.90
N GLY A 286 11.41 -1.70 7.60
CA GLY A 286 10.15 -1.26 7.02
C GLY A 286 9.05 -2.30 7.14
N LEU A 287 8.81 -2.80 8.35
CA LEU A 287 7.69 -3.69 8.58
C LEU A 287 6.38 -2.91 8.47
N PRO A 288 5.39 -3.43 7.74
CA PRO A 288 4.07 -2.86 7.75
C PRO A 288 3.49 -2.90 9.17
N GLN A 289 2.62 -1.96 9.46
CA GLN A 289 1.92 -1.93 10.74
C GLN A 289 1.08 -3.21 10.86
N VAL A 290 1.25 -3.94 11.96
CA VAL A 290 0.45 -5.14 12.24
C VAL A 290 -1.02 -4.76 12.24
N ASN A 291 -1.79 -5.42 11.39
CA ASN A 291 -3.23 -5.28 11.33
C ASN A 291 -3.89 -6.67 11.15
N PRO A 292 -5.15 -6.84 11.54
CA PRO A 292 -5.83 -8.14 11.46
C PRO A 292 -5.83 -8.78 10.07
N ALA A 293 -5.78 -7.95 9.00
CA ALA A 293 -5.73 -8.45 7.63
C ALA A 293 -4.37 -9.02 7.21
N GLN A 294 -3.31 -8.75 7.99
CA GLN A 294 -1.97 -9.30 7.77
C GLN A 294 -1.71 -10.52 8.65
N GLU A 295 -2.49 -10.69 9.73
CA GLU A 295 -2.41 -11.84 10.63
C GLU A 295 -3.28 -13.01 10.17
N ALA A 296 -4.28 -12.73 9.32
CA ALA A 296 -5.13 -13.74 8.68
C ALA A 296 -4.43 -14.43 7.50
#